data_3dfeb27f9bcab14782e6b9d0525dabbc
#
_entry.id   3dfeb27f9bcab14782e6b9d0525dabbc
#
_cell.length_a   1.000
_cell.length_b   1.000
_cell.length_c   1.000
_cell.angle_alpha   90.00
_cell.angle_beta   90.00
_cell.angle_gamma   90.00
#
_symmetry.space_group_name_H-M   'P 1'
#
loop_
_entity.id
_entity.type
_entity.pdbx_description
1 polymer ?
#
loop_
_entity_poly.entity_id
_entity_poly.type
_entity_poly.pdbx_seq_one_letter_code
_entity_poly.pdbx_strand_id
1 'polypeptide(L)'
;MYKITQLSIFLENKRGNLYNTLDLLAANDINIRALSLADTTEFGILRLVVPDYKKAKEVLESKHYIVKETPVIGAVMDDIPGGIASILKILNDEDIDLEYLYAIAYGGTEKAGLLLHTGDLDELESVLLKHNIPLVPAEIIYNS
;
A
#
# COMPACT_ATOMS: atom_id res chain seq x y z
N MET A 1 -10.93 6.43 8.33
CA MET A 1 -11.81 5.29 8.01
C MET A 1 -11.29 4.48 6.83
N TYR A 2 -11.05 5.12 5.69
CA TYR A 2 -10.52 4.42 4.51
C TYR A 2 -9.07 4.75 4.18
N LYS A 3 -8.50 5.79 4.76
CA LYS A 3 -7.08 6.09 4.56
C LYS A 3 -6.25 5.11 5.36
N ILE A 4 -5.43 4.33 4.66
CA ILE A 4 -4.51 3.36 5.26
C ILE A 4 -3.13 4.00 5.26
N THR A 5 -2.44 3.98 6.40
CA THR A 5 -1.09 4.52 6.48
C THR A 5 -0.10 3.48 5.97
N GLN A 6 0.54 3.80 4.86
CA GLN A 6 1.62 3.03 4.28
C GLN A 6 2.95 3.61 4.77
N LEU A 7 3.94 2.75 4.98
CA LEU A 7 5.30 3.20 5.22
C LEU A 7 6.08 3.17 3.91
N SER A 8 6.74 4.28 3.62
CA SER A 8 7.65 4.39 2.47
C SER A 8 9.06 4.44 3.02
N ILE A 9 9.89 3.47 2.66
CA ILE A 9 11.23 3.29 3.20
C ILE A 9 12.23 3.46 2.08
N PHE A 10 13.22 4.33 2.27
CA PHE A 10 14.30 4.51 1.31
C PHE A 10 15.38 3.47 1.56
N LEU A 11 15.67 2.65 0.55
CA LEU A 11 16.69 1.62 0.59
C LEU A 11 17.78 1.90 -0.44
N GLU A 12 19.05 1.75 -0.04
CA GLU A 12 20.12 1.67 -1.02
C GLU A 12 19.98 0.34 -1.77
N ASN A 13 20.15 0.38 -3.09
CA ASN A 13 20.03 -0.80 -3.94
C ASN A 13 21.31 -1.66 -3.82
N LYS A 14 21.48 -2.28 -2.66
CA LYS A 14 22.58 -3.17 -2.34
C LYS A 14 22.05 -4.55 -2.01
N ARG A 15 22.83 -5.57 -2.40
CA ARG A 15 22.49 -6.96 -2.11
C ARG A 15 22.24 -7.15 -0.60
N GLY A 16 21.12 -7.78 -0.28
CA GLY A 16 20.76 -8.10 1.10
C GLY A 16 19.98 -7.04 1.84
N ASN A 17 19.89 -5.80 1.33
CA ASN A 17 19.18 -4.72 2.05
C ASN A 17 17.70 -5.03 2.22
N LEU A 18 17.02 -5.51 1.19
CA LEU A 18 15.61 -5.86 1.31
C LEU A 18 15.40 -6.97 2.33
N TYR A 19 16.21 -8.04 2.25
CA TYR A 19 16.14 -9.14 3.21
C TYR A 19 16.36 -8.63 4.64
N ASN A 20 17.38 -7.83 4.87
CA ASN A 20 17.70 -7.31 6.21
C ASN A 20 16.56 -6.47 6.77
N THR A 21 15.92 -5.65 5.93
CA THR A 21 14.79 -4.83 6.34
C THR A 21 13.60 -5.69 6.77
N LEU A 22 13.24 -6.68 5.95
CA LEU A 22 12.11 -7.55 6.24
C LEU A 22 12.39 -8.48 7.41
N ASP A 23 13.62 -8.95 7.56
CA ASP A 23 14.03 -9.77 8.69
C ASP A 23 13.95 -9.00 10.02
N LEU A 24 14.33 -7.72 10.00
CA LEU A 24 14.20 -6.84 11.17
C LEU A 24 12.74 -6.73 11.62
N LEU A 25 11.81 -6.57 10.68
CA LEU A 25 10.39 -6.51 10.99
C LEU A 25 9.89 -7.85 11.55
N ALA A 26 10.30 -8.96 10.96
CA ALA A 26 9.94 -10.29 11.42
C ALA A 26 10.45 -10.55 12.85
N ALA A 27 11.68 -10.13 13.15
CA ALA A 27 12.27 -10.27 14.48
C ALA A 27 11.51 -9.47 15.54
N ASN A 28 10.77 -8.45 15.14
CA ASN A 28 9.94 -7.63 16.03
C ASN A 28 8.45 -8.01 15.95
N ASP A 29 8.15 -9.17 15.42
CA ASP A 29 6.79 -9.71 15.33
C ASP A 29 5.83 -8.83 14.53
N ILE A 30 6.33 -8.23 13.45
CA ILE A 30 5.54 -7.39 12.56
C ILE A 30 5.27 -8.14 11.27
N ASN A 31 3.99 -8.44 11.02
CA ASN A 31 3.55 -9.08 9.79
C ASN A 31 3.40 -8.05 8.66
N ILE A 32 3.65 -8.47 7.44
CA ILE A 32 3.52 -7.61 6.25
C ILE A 32 2.24 -7.99 5.52
N ARG A 33 1.34 -7.03 5.37
CA ARG A 33 0.07 -7.24 4.66
C ARG A 33 0.17 -6.96 3.18
N ALA A 34 1.03 -6.04 2.80
CA ALA A 34 1.32 -5.74 1.41
C ALA A 34 2.69 -5.09 1.30
N LEU A 35 3.34 -5.29 0.18
CA LEU A 35 4.61 -4.63 -0.11
C LEU A 35 4.77 -4.40 -1.60
N SER A 36 5.53 -3.36 -1.92
CA SER A 36 5.94 -3.04 -3.28
C SER A 36 7.34 -2.45 -3.22
N LEU A 37 8.20 -2.90 -4.11
CA LEU A 37 9.54 -2.35 -4.23
C LEU A 37 9.69 -1.73 -5.62
N ALA A 38 9.88 -0.41 -5.65
CA ALA A 38 10.18 0.32 -6.86
C ALA A 38 11.62 0.80 -6.75
N ASP A 39 12.46 0.40 -7.70
CA ASP A 39 13.87 0.75 -7.63
C ASP A 39 14.34 1.56 -8.82
N THR A 40 15.37 2.36 -8.57
CA THR A 40 16.23 2.95 -9.59
C THR A 40 17.59 2.24 -9.51
N THR A 41 18.58 2.70 -10.24
CA THR A 41 19.91 2.05 -10.23
C THR A 41 20.61 2.11 -8.87
N GLU A 42 20.37 3.14 -8.06
CA GLU A 42 21.07 3.36 -6.80
C GLU A 42 20.20 3.16 -5.57
N PHE A 43 18.92 3.51 -5.66
CA PHE A 43 18.00 3.49 -4.53
C PHE A 43 16.70 2.79 -4.88
N GLY A 44 16.06 2.22 -3.87
CA GLY A 44 14.73 1.69 -3.97
C GLY A 44 13.80 2.40 -3.00
N ILE A 45 12.51 2.37 -3.32
CA ILE A 45 11.46 2.78 -2.38
C ILE A 45 10.66 1.53 -2.06
N LEU A 46 10.76 1.09 -0.81
CA LEU A 46 9.99 -0.03 -0.30
C LEU A 46 8.72 0.53 0.32
N ARG A 47 7.58 0.13 -0.22
CA ARG A 47 6.26 0.50 0.33
C ARG A 47 5.71 -0.68 1.08
N LEU A 48 5.35 -0.46 2.35
CA LEU A 48 4.84 -1.51 3.23
C LEU A 48 3.51 -1.10 3.84
N VAL A 49 2.61 -2.08 3.93
CA VAL A 49 1.40 -1.97 4.75
C VAL A 49 1.48 -3.05 5.81
N VAL A 50 1.48 -2.60 7.06
CA VAL A 50 1.60 -3.47 8.24
C VAL A 50 0.52 -3.10 9.26
N PRO A 51 0.10 -4.03 10.13
CA PRO A 51 -0.95 -3.73 11.11
C PRO A 51 -0.56 -2.62 12.08
N ASP A 52 0.64 -2.71 12.65
CA ASP A 52 1.13 -1.71 13.61
C ASP A 52 2.23 -0.87 12.97
N TYR A 53 1.81 0.08 12.15
CA TYR A 53 2.76 0.92 11.42
C TYR A 53 3.58 1.83 12.34
N LYS A 54 3.05 2.20 13.50
CA LYS A 54 3.79 3.04 14.45
C LYS A 54 4.98 2.28 15.02
N LYS A 55 4.76 1.04 15.45
CA LYS A 55 5.82 0.16 15.94
C LYS A 55 6.84 -0.11 14.85
N ALA A 56 6.39 -0.42 13.64
CA ALA A 56 7.27 -0.68 12.51
C ALA A 56 8.17 0.52 12.22
N LYS A 57 7.60 1.71 12.21
CA LYS A 57 8.36 2.95 11.99
C LYS A 57 9.41 3.16 13.06
N GLU A 58 9.07 2.96 14.33
CA GLU A 58 10.02 3.08 15.43
C GLU A 58 11.18 2.09 15.29
N VAL A 59 10.86 0.83 14.99
CA VAL A 59 11.88 -0.22 14.82
C VAL A 59 12.82 0.13 13.67
N LEU A 60 12.27 0.55 12.53
CA LEU A 60 13.08 0.91 11.37
C LEU A 60 13.95 2.15 11.63
N GLU A 61 13.36 3.18 12.21
CA GLU A 61 14.11 4.42 12.52
C GLU A 61 15.22 4.18 13.55
N SER A 62 15.02 3.24 14.48
CA SER A 62 16.05 2.88 15.46
C SER A 62 17.29 2.28 14.79
N LYS A 63 17.16 1.75 13.59
CA LYS A 63 18.26 1.20 12.79
C LYS A 63 18.67 2.14 11.64
N HIS A 64 18.31 3.42 11.77
CA HIS A 64 18.69 4.50 10.85
C HIS A 64 18.07 4.44 9.46
N TYR A 65 16.97 3.69 9.30
CA TYR A 65 16.20 3.76 8.05
C TYR A 65 15.45 5.09 7.96
N ILE A 66 15.33 5.60 6.76
CA ILE A 66 14.51 6.79 6.48
C ILE A 66 13.12 6.30 6.13
N VAL A 67 12.14 6.63 6.97
CA VAL A 67 10.77 6.15 6.85
C VAL A 67 9.80 7.32 6.79
N LYS A 68 8.89 7.28 5.80
CA LYS A 68 7.85 8.28 5.65
C LYS A 68 6.49 7.61 5.71
N GLU A 69 5.53 8.23 6.41
CA GLU A 69 4.14 7.80 6.40
C GLU A 69 3.44 8.40 5.18
N THR A 70 2.78 7.56 4.40
CA THR A 70 2.08 7.98 3.18
C THR A 70 0.68 7.35 3.18
N PRO A 71 -0.39 8.13 3.06
CA PRO A 71 -1.73 7.55 3.02
C PRO A 71 -2.04 6.93 1.66
N VAL A 72 -2.77 5.82 1.68
CA VAL A 72 -3.27 5.15 0.47
C VAL A 72 -4.73 4.75 0.68
N ILE A 73 -5.43 4.48 -0.41
CA ILE A 73 -6.81 3.98 -0.40
C ILE A 73 -6.81 2.56 -0.98
N GLY A 74 -7.48 1.64 -0.32
CA GLY A 74 -7.67 0.28 -0.81
C GLY A 74 -9.03 0.12 -1.47
N ALA A 75 -9.04 -0.22 -2.75
CA ALA A 75 -10.27 -0.55 -3.49
C ALA A 75 -10.45 -2.06 -3.54
N VAL A 76 -11.68 -2.52 -3.42
CA VAL A 76 -12.01 -3.95 -3.54
C VAL A 76 -12.53 -4.22 -4.94
N MET A 77 -12.00 -5.24 -5.58
CA MET A 77 -12.40 -5.62 -6.95
C MET A 77 -12.63 -7.11 -7.04
N ASP A 78 -13.32 -7.52 -8.11
CA ASP A 78 -13.41 -8.92 -8.46
C ASP A 78 -12.08 -9.39 -9.06
N ASP A 79 -11.61 -10.54 -8.63
CA ASP A 79 -10.37 -11.13 -9.14
C ASP A 79 -10.65 -11.91 -10.43
N ILE A 80 -10.89 -11.15 -11.48
CA ILE A 80 -11.24 -11.65 -12.82
C ILE A 80 -10.51 -10.82 -13.88
N PRO A 81 -10.41 -11.31 -15.12
CA PRO A 81 -9.90 -10.47 -16.21
C PRO A 81 -10.68 -9.17 -16.31
N GLY A 82 -9.97 -8.05 -16.38
CA GLY A 82 -10.57 -6.72 -16.44
C GLY A 82 -10.90 -6.09 -15.09
N GLY A 83 -10.69 -6.78 -13.96
CA GLY A 83 -10.99 -6.23 -12.65
C GLY A 83 -10.23 -4.93 -12.36
N ILE A 84 -8.92 -4.94 -12.57
CA ILE A 84 -8.09 -3.73 -12.39
C ILE A 84 -8.43 -2.68 -13.44
N ALA A 85 -8.57 -3.10 -14.69
CA ALA A 85 -8.89 -2.18 -15.80
C ALA A 85 -10.19 -1.42 -15.55
N SER A 86 -11.18 -2.05 -14.93
CA SER A 86 -12.45 -1.40 -14.61
C SER A 86 -12.27 -0.24 -13.64
N ILE A 87 -11.42 -0.42 -12.62
CA ILE A 87 -11.11 0.65 -11.67
C ILE A 87 -10.34 1.77 -12.35
N LEU A 88 -9.33 1.42 -13.14
CA LEU A 88 -8.52 2.41 -13.85
C LEU A 88 -9.35 3.20 -14.87
N LYS A 89 -10.36 2.57 -15.48
CA LYS A 89 -11.28 3.28 -16.37
C LYS A 89 -12.03 4.38 -15.63
N ILE A 90 -12.51 4.10 -14.43
CA ILE A 90 -13.19 5.11 -13.59
C ILE A 90 -12.26 6.30 -13.33
N LEU A 91 -11.01 6.02 -12.95
CA LEU A 91 -10.04 7.08 -12.69
C LEU A 91 -9.74 7.90 -13.95
N ASN A 92 -9.62 7.23 -15.08
CA ASN A 92 -9.38 7.90 -16.35
C ASN A 92 -10.55 8.80 -16.75
N ASP A 93 -11.78 8.30 -16.61
CA ASP A 93 -12.98 9.06 -16.94
C ASP A 93 -13.19 10.28 -16.03
N GLU A 94 -12.68 10.23 -14.82
CA GLU A 94 -12.78 11.31 -13.82
C GLU A 94 -11.51 12.19 -13.78
N ASP A 95 -10.61 12.02 -14.72
CA ASP A 95 -9.36 12.79 -14.84
C ASP A 95 -8.48 12.73 -13.58
N ILE A 96 -8.39 11.56 -12.96
CA ILE A 96 -7.54 11.34 -11.78
C ILE A 96 -6.20 10.76 -12.22
N ASP A 97 -5.12 11.45 -11.85
CA ASP A 97 -3.76 10.97 -12.09
C ASP A 97 -3.35 10.01 -10.97
N LEU A 98 -3.20 8.75 -11.34
CA LEU A 98 -2.70 7.73 -10.42
C LEU A 98 -1.18 7.78 -10.37
N GLU A 99 -0.62 7.91 -9.18
CA GLU A 99 0.83 7.94 -9.01
C GLU A 99 1.42 6.53 -8.96
N TYR A 100 0.78 5.62 -8.22
CA TYR A 100 1.16 4.20 -8.19
C TYR A 100 0.05 3.35 -7.59
N LEU A 101 0.16 2.04 -7.81
CA LEU A 101 -0.76 1.06 -7.26
C LEU A 101 -0.04 -0.26 -7.01
N TYR A 102 -0.56 -1.05 -6.08
CA TYR A 102 -0.14 -2.43 -5.88
C TYR A 102 -1.22 -3.21 -5.14
N ALA A 103 -1.15 -4.53 -5.24
CA ALA A 103 -2.19 -5.39 -4.72
C ALA A 103 -2.03 -5.71 -3.24
N ILE A 104 -3.14 -6.00 -2.58
CA ILE A 104 -3.18 -6.55 -1.23
C ILE A 104 -4.18 -7.70 -1.22
N ALA A 105 -3.86 -8.78 -0.50
CA ALA A 105 -4.80 -9.89 -0.33
C ALA A 105 -5.99 -9.42 0.52
N TYR A 106 -7.20 -9.57 -0.04
CA TYR A 106 -8.42 -9.13 0.62
C TYR A 106 -9.64 -9.83 0.02
N GLY A 107 -10.59 -10.22 0.87
CA GLY A 107 -11.89 -10.72 0.42
C GLY A 107 -11.93 -12.16 -0.07
N GLY A 108 -10.92 -12.96 0.26
CA GLY A 108 -10.90 -14.38 -0.09
C GLY A 108 -10.47 -14.64 -1.54
N THR A 109 -10.97 -15.75 -2.14
CA THR A 109 -10.47 -16.22 -3.44
C THR A 109 -11.08 -15.50 -4.63
N GLU A 110 -12.24 -14.87 -4.47
CA GLU A 110 -12.96 -14.21 -5.57
C GLU A 110 -12.75 -12.72 -5.64
N LYS A 111 -12.17 -12.15 -4.62
CA LYS A 111 -11.93 -10.71 -4.50
C LYS A 111 -10.44 -10.43 -4.34
N ALA A 112 -10.06 -9.22 -4.66
CA ALA A 112 -8.72 -8.71 -4.44
C ALA A 112 -8.78 -7.26 -3.98
N GLY A 113 -7.76 -6.83 -3.27
CA GLY A 113 -7.59 -5.44 -2.89
C GLY A 113 -6.56 -4.76 -3.77
N LEU A 114 -6.76 -3.49 -4.04
CA LEU A 114 -5.85 -2.68 -4.83
C LEU A 114 -5.56 -1.39 -4.06
N LEU A 115 -4.33 -1.23 -3.63
CA LEU A 115 -3.89 -0.03 -2.94
C LEU A 115 -3.53 1.04 -3.96
N LEU A 116 -4.11 2.23 -3.81
CA LEU A 116 -3.98 3.32 -4.77
C LEU A 116 -3.45 4.57 -4.07
N HIS A 117 -2.53 5.26 -4.72
CA HIS A 117 -2.06 6.55 -4.26
C HIS A 117 -2.18 7.61 -5.35
N THR A 118 -2.77 8.74 -4.98
CA THR A 118 -2.91 9.92 -5.85
C THR A 118 -2.54 11.17 -5.06
N GLY A 119 -2.44 12.30 -5.73
CA GLY A 119 -2.15 13.58 -5.08
C GLY A 119 -3.28 14.11 -4.21
N ASP A 120 -4.51 13.66 -4.44
CA ASP A 120 -5.69 14.04 -3.65
C ASP A 120 -6.51 12.80 -3.28
N LEU A 121 -6.25 12.25 -2.10
CA LEU A 121 -6.92 11.04 -1.64
C LEU A 121 -8.40 11.25 -1.30
N ASP A 122 -8.78 12.44 -0.89
CA ASP A 122 -10.20 12.74 -0.61
C ASP A 122 -11.00 12.70 -1.91
N GLU A 123 -10.46 13.23 -3.00
CA GLU A 123 -11.06 13.12 -4.33
C GLU A 123 -11.15 11.65 -4.76
N LEU A 124 -10.06 10.90 -4.61
CA LEU A 124 -10.04 9.48 -4.96
C LEU A 124 -11.11 8.70 -4.21
N GLU A 125 -11.20 8.88 -2.89
CA GLU A 125 -12.21 8.23 -2.06
C GLU A 125 -13.63 8.56 -2.55
N SER A 126 -13.92 9.84 -2.77
CA SER A 126 -15.22 10.31 -3.23
C SER A 126 -15.60 9.70 -4.57
N VAL A 127 -14.68 9.66 -5.51
CA VAL A 127 -14.93 9.12 -6.86
C VAL A 127 -15.20 7.62 -6.81
N LEU A 128 -14.39 6.88 -6.06
CA LEU A 128 -14.60 5.43 -5.95
C LEU A 128 -15.94 5.10 -5.29
N LEU A 129 -16.32 5.81 -4.23
CA LEU A 129 -17.61 5.61 -3.57
C LEU A 129 -18.77 6.00 -4.47
N LYS A 130 -18.64 7.08 -5.23
CA LYS A 130 -19.65 7.52 -6.21
C LYS A 130 -19.92 6.43 -7.26
N HIS A 131 -18.91 5.68 -7.65
CA HIS A 131 -19.01 4.58 -8.61
C HIS A 131 -19.30 3.23 -7.95
N ASN A 132 -19.70 3.22 -6.69
CA ASN A 132 -20.04 2.01 -5.93
C ASN A 132 -18.89 0.99 -5.82
N ILE A 133 -17.65 1.46 -5.82
CA ILE A 133 -16.50 0.61 -5.59
C ILE A 133 -16.31 0.45 -4.08
N PRO A 134 -16.38 -0.78 -3.54
CA PRO A 134 -16.13 -0.98 -2.10
C PRO A 134 -14.69 -0.63 -1.75
N LEU A 135 -14.50 -0.03 -0.58
CA LEU A 135 -13.18 0.34 -0.07
C LEU A 135 -12.81 -0.53 1.13
N VAL A 136 -11.52 -0.76 1.30
CA VAL A 136 -10.99 -1.50 2.45
C VAL A 136 -10.98 -0.57 3.66
N PRO A 137 -11.74 -0.87 4.73
CA PRO A 137 -11.63 -0.08 5.96
C PRO A 137 -10.24 -0.22 6.57
N ALA A 138 -9.64 0.89 6.97
CA ALA A 138 -8.30 0.88 7.55
C ALA A 138 -8.22 0.00 8.80
N GLU A 139 -9.28 -0.05 9.60
CA GLU A 139 -9.37 -0.83 10.83
C GLU A 139 -9.15 -2.33 10.58
N ILE A 140 -9.57 -2.84 9.42
CA ILE A 140 -9.37 -4.25 9.07
C ILE A 140 -7.88 -4.58 8.97
N ILE A 141 -7.11 -3.64 8.42
CA ILE A 141 -5.66 -3.80 8.32
C ILE A 141 -5.02 -3.75 9.72
N TYR A 142 -5.39 -2.73 10.51
CA TYR A 142 -4.76 -2.49 11.80
C TYR A 142 -5.09 -3.55 12.85
N ASN A 143 -6.21 -4.24 12.69
CA ASN A 143 -6.64 -5.32 13.59
C ASN A 143 -6.28 -6.72 13.09
N SER A 144 -5.49 -6.81 12.04
CA SER A 144 -5.14 -8.10 11.43
C SER A 144 -3.87 -8.76 11.99
#